data_7bb6c972a5c96115a300acf77672950e
#
_entry.id   7bb6c972a5c96115a300acf77672950e
#
_cell.length_a   1.000
_cell.length_b   1.000
_cell.length_c   1.000
_cell.angle_alpha   90.00
_cell.angle_beta   90.00
_cell.angle_gamma   90.00
#
_symmetry.space_group_name_H-M   'P 1'
#
loop_
_entity.id
_entity.type
_entity.pdbx_description
1 polymer ?
#
loop_
_entity_poly.entity_id
_entity_poly.type
_entity_poly.pdbx_seq_one_letter_code
_entity_poly.pdbx_strand_id
1 'polypeptide(L)'
;MSSVAPVRREVVVSTTAERAFRIFTDGIDRWWPREHHIGQSPLQREVLEPGVGGRWFGVSQDGTTCDVGKVLVWEPPHRLVLAWQITSEWKYDADFVTEVEVTFTPEGPKTTRVVVEHRDLHRYGLAAPEYRKAIDSPTGGWGYILGHFAKIAAE
;
A
#
# COMPACT_ATOMS: atom_id res chain seq x y z
N MET A 1 -16.62 -23.72 1.67
CA MET A 1 -15.72 -22.60 2.08
C MET A 1 -15.08 -22.01 0.85
N SER A 2 -15.33 -20.77 0.61
CA SER A 2 -14.69 -20.08 -0.50
C SER A 2 -13.47 -19.31 0.00
N SER A 3 -12.38 -19.45 -0.68
CA SER A 3 -11.19 -18.64 -0.46
C SER A 3 -11.07 -17.67 -1.63
N VAL A 4 -10.70 -16.45 -1.32
CA VAL A 4 -10.44 -15.44 -2.33
C VAL A 4 -8.93 -15.27 -2.43
N ALA A 5 -8.41 -15.46 -3.65
CA ALA A 5 -6.98 -15.35 -3.87
C ALA A 5 -6.47 -13.95 -3.55
N PRO A 6 -5.29 -13.82 -2.96
CA PRO A 6 -4.71 -12.50 -2.75
C PRO A 6 -4.41 -11.80 -4.07
N VAL A 7 -4.30 -10.49 -4.02
CA VAL A 7 -3.77 -9.71 -5.14
C VAL A 7 -2.27 -9.61 -4.93
N ARG A 8 -1.50 -10.07 -5.91
CA ARG A 8 -0.04 -10.05 -5.85
C ARG A 8 0.49 -9.38 -7.09
N ARG A 9 1.22 -8.29 -6.88
CA ARG A 9 1.88 -7.56 -7.97
C ARG A 9 3.32 -7.29 -7.60
N GLU A 10 4.17 -7.12 -8.59
CA GLU A 10 5.57 -6.88 -8.36
C GLU A 10 6.14 -5.91 -9.38
N VAL A 11 7.26 -5.29 -9.00
CA VAL A 11 8.03 -4.40 -9.87
C VAL A 11 9.50 -4.56 -9.52
N VAL A 12 10.35 -4.42 -10.53
CA VAL A 12 11.79 -4.39 -10.31
C VAL A 12 12.24 -2.93 -10.43
N VAL A 13 12.93 -2.45 -9.41
CA VAL A 13 13.36 -1.05 -9.35
C VAL A 13 14.88 -0.95 -9.41
N SER A 14 15.36 0.16 -10.01
CA SER A 14 16.78 0.38 -10.24
C SER A 14 17.43 1.09 -9.06
N THR A 15 17.36 0.47 -7.88
CA THR A 15 17.98 1.00 -6.66
C THR A 15 18.20 -0.13 -5.64
N THR A 16 18.90 0.18 -4.54
CA THR A 16 19.15 -0.76 -3.46
C THR A 16 17.88 -1.05 -2.66
N ALA A 17 17.86 -2.17 -1.94
CA ALA A 17 16.71 -2.51 -1.08
C ALA A 17 16.51 -1.46 0.02
N GLU A 18 17.60 -0.93 0.59
CA GLU A 18 17.55 0.10 1.63
C GLU A 18 16.87 1.36 1.12
N ARG A 19 17.26 1.81 -0.08
CA ARG A 19 16.67 3.01 -0.67
C ARG A 19 15.22 2.75 -1.08
N ALA A 20 14.93 1.58 -1.67
CA ALA A 20 13.58 1.21 -2.06
C ALA A 20 12.64 1.20 -0.85
N PHE A 21 13.09 0.63 0.26
CA PHE A 21 12.30 0.60 1.49
C PHE A 21 12.00 2.02 1.99
N ARG A 22 13.01 2.89 2.02
CA ARG A 22 12.83 4.28 2.46
C ARG A 22 11.87 5.06 1.57
N ILE A 23 11.99 4.89 0.25
CA ILE A 23 11.08 5.57 -0.69
C ILE A 23 9.66 5.07 -0.50
N PHE A 24 9.50 3.77 -0.31
CA PHE A 24 8.17 3.18 -0.12
C PHE A 24 7.52 3.70 1.17
N THR A 25 8.27 3.83 2.24
CA THR A 25 7.76 4.20 3.56
C THR A 25 7.83 5.69 3.82
N ASP A 26 9.00 6.21 4.12
CA ASP A 26 9.20 7.63 4.44
C ASP A 26 8.84 8.54 3.26
N GLY A 27 9.13 8.07 2.06
CA GLY A 27 8.86 8.81 0.82
C GLY A 27 7.51 8.54 0.19
N ILE A 28 6.56 7.93 0.89
CA ILE A 28 5.28 7.50 0.31
C ILE A 28 4.54 8.66 -0.39
N ASP A 29 4.65 9.86 0.15
CA ASP A 29 3.98 11.02 -0.41
C ASP A 29 4.46 11.36 -1.83
N ARG A 30 5.68 10.98 -2.19
CA ARG A 30 6.25 11.30 -3.49
C ARG A 30 5.62 10.52 -4.63
N TRP A 31 5.10 9.32 -4.35
CA TRP A 31 4.62 8.41 -5.40
C TRP A 31 3.17 7.96 -5.21
N TRP A 32 2.56 8.15 -4.04
CA TRP A 32 1.17 7.75 -3.82
C TRP A 32 0.26 8.55 -4.75
N PRO A 33 -0.61 7.88 -5.56
CA PRO A 33 -1.49 8.59 -6.48
C PRO A 33 -2.45 9.52 -5.76
N ARG A 34 -2.55 10.76 -6.21
CA ARG A 34 -3.39 11.77 -5.54
C ARG A 34 -4.88 11.46 -5.63
N GLU A 35 -5.31 10.70 -6.62
CA GLU A 35 -6.69 10.26 -6.75
C GLU A 35 -7.05 9.13 -5.78
N HIS A 36 -6.07 8.53 -5.10
CA HIS A 36 -6.30 7.42 -4.16
C HIS A 36 -6.46 7.95 -2.74
N HIS A 37 -7.69 8.41 -2.44
CA HIS A 37 -8.05 8.87 -1.10
C HIS A 37 -9.53 8.57 -0.83
N ILE A 38 -9.89 8.48 0.45
CA ILE A 38 -11.28 8.25 0.87
C ILE A 38 -11.91 9.49 1.49
N GLY A 39 -11.13 10.56 1.68
CA GLY A 39 -11.63 11.81 2.21
C GLY A 39 -12.47 12.58 1.20
N GLN A 40 -13.34 13.47 1.70
CA GLN A 40 -14.20 14.31 0.87
C GLN A 40 -13.41 15.38 0.11
N SER A 41 -12.33 15.87 0.71
CA SER A 41 -11.48 16.90 0.12
C SER A 41 -10.30 16.24 -0.61
N PRO A 42 -9.74 16.88 -1.65
CA PRO A 42 -8.60 16.33 -2.36
C PRO A 42 -7.41 16.05 -1.44
N LEU A 43 -6.66 15.01 -1.77
CA LEU A 43 -5.49 14.58 -1.00
C LEU A 43 -4.35 15.58 -1.16
N GLN A 44 -3.84 16.12 -0.05
CA GLN A 44 -2.68 16.98 -0.03
C GLN A 44 -1.38 16.17 0.10
N ARG A 45 -1.37 15.20 1.03
CA ARG A 45 -0.20 14.32 1.22
C ARG A 45 -0.61 13.00 1.84
N GLU A 46 0.23 11.99 1.61
CA GLU A 46 0.09 10.68 2.21
C GLU A 46 1.20 10.48 3.23
N VAL A 47 0.90 9.86 4.37
CA VAL A 47 1.85 9.69 5.47
C VAL A 47 1.85 8.24 5.94
N LEU A 48 3.05 7.68 6.11
CA LEU A 48 3.25 6.39 6.76
C LEU A 48 4.28 6.59 7.87
N GLU A 49 3.81 6.52 9.11
CA GLU A 49 4.69 6.68 10.26
C GLU A 49 5.55 5.41 10.44
N PRO A 50 6.83 5.56 10.76
CA PRO A 50 7.72 4.40 10.86
C PRO A 50 7.47 3.56 12.10
N GLY A 51 7.85 2.29 12.01
CA GLY A 51 7.81 1.36 13.12
C GLY A 51 6.45 0.71 13.33
N VAL A 52 6.44 -0.38 14.09
CA VAL A 52 5.21 -1.09 14.44
C VAL A 52 4.27 -0.16 15.20
N GLY A 53 3.00 -0.13 14.79
CA GLY A 53 2.00 0.76 15.36
C GLY A 53 1.94 2.12 14.68
N GLY A 54 2.86 2.44 13.77
CA GLY A 54 2.82 3.68 13.01
C GLY A 54 1.53 3.80 12.20
N ARG A 55 0.97 5.00 12.12
CA ARG A 55 -0.28 5.24 11.38
C ARG A 55 0.00 5.38 9.88
N TRP A 56 -0.93 4.91 9.09
CA TRP A 56 -0.97 5.15 7.65
C TRP A 56 -2.22 5.97 7.36
N PHE A 57 -2.04 7.20 6.88
CA PHE A 57 -3.18 8.11 6.68
C PHE A 57 -2.90 9.13 5.59
N GLY A 58 -4.00 9.71 5.07
CA GLY A 58 -3.93 10.82 4.14
C GLY A 58 -4.31 12.12 4.83
N VAL A 59 -3.67 13.22 4.44
CA VAL A 59 -4.04 14.57 4.87
C VAL A 59 -4.69 15.26 3.67
N SER A 60 -5.92 15.72 3.85
CA SER A 60 -6.68 16.42 2.82
C SER A 60 -6.34 17.91 2.79
N GLN A 61 -6.65 18.57 1.67
CA GLN A 61 -6.37 20.00 1.51
C GLN A 61 -7.10 20.87 2.53
N ASP A 62 -8.23 20.40 3.06
CA ASP A 62 -8.97 21.11 4.11
C ASP A 62 -8.41 20.85 5.52
N GLY A 63 -7.32 20.10 5.64
CA GLY A 63 -6.66 19.80 6.91
C GLY A 63 -7.17 18.56 7.62
N THR A 64 -8.24 17.92 7.14
CA THR A 64 -8.73 16.68 7.77
C THR A 64 -7.81 15.50 7.44
N THR A 65 -7.79 14.51 8.34
CA THR A 65 -7.01 13.29 8.13
C THR A 65 -7.95 12.09 7.97
N CYS A 66 -7.54 11.14 7.12
CA CYS A 66 -8.29 9.92 6.89
C CYS A 66 -7.36 8.74 7.04
N ASP A 67 -7.58 7.92 8.07
CA ASP A 67 -6.76 6.73 8.30
C ASP A 67 -7.03 5.69 7.21
N VAL A 68 -5.97 4.99 6.81
CA VAL A 68 -6.03 3.83 5.92
C VAL A 68 -5.74 2.57 6.72
N GLY A 69 -4.76 2.64 7.62
CA GLY A 69 -4.34 1.51 8.41
C GLY A 69 -3.18 1.84 9.34
N LYS A 70 -2.36 0.84 9.57
CA LYS A 70 -1.19 0.97 10.45
C LYS A 70 -0.13 -0.06 10.11
N VAL A 71 1.06 0.10 10.65
CA VAL A 71 2.18 -0.83 10.47
C VAL A 71 2.02 -2.00 11.44
N LEU A 72 2.03 -3.22 10.90
CA LEU A 72 1.98 -4.46 11.69
C LEU A 72 3.36 -5.09 11.84
N VAL A 73 4.18 -5.04 10.78
CA VAL A 73 5.54 -5.57 10.78
C VAL A 73 6.46 -4.54 10.13
N TRP A 74 7.60 -4.29 10.76
CA TRP A 74 8.59 -3.31 10.29
C TRP A 74 9.97 -3.94 10.33
N GLU A 75 10.43 -4.46 9.20
CA GLU A 75 11.71 -5.17 9.07
C GLU A 75 12.55 -4.61 7.93
N PRO A 76 13.07 -3.38 8.09
CA PRO A 76 13.88 -2.78 7.03
C PRO A 76 15.19 -3.54 6.83
N PRO A 77 15.69 -3.65 5.61
CA PRO A 77 15.07 -3.15 4.39
C PRO A 77 14.29 -4.24 3.63
N HIS A 78 13.89 -5.32 4.29
CA HIS A 78 13.42 -6.53 3.62
C HIS A 78 11.90 -6.68 3.58
N ARG A 79 11.20 -6.27 4.64
CA ARG A 79 9.80 -6.63 4.77
C ARG A 79 8.99 -5.59 5.55
N LEU A 80 7.78 -5.36 5.08
CA LEU A 80 6.80 -4.45 5.69
C LEU A 80 5.45 -5.12 5.59
N VAL A 81 4.68 -5.13 6.68
CA VAL A 81 3.28 -5.56 6.62
C VAL A 81 2.42 -4.44 7.18
N LEU A 82 1.43 -4.06 6.40
CA LEU A 82 0.49 -3.00 6.73
C LEU A 82 -0.90 -3.59 6.96
N ALA A 83 -1.61 -3.05 7.94
CA ALA A 83 -3.04 -3.28 8.05
C ALA A 83 -3.73 -2.37 7.04
N TRP A 84 -4.57 -2.95 6.19
CA TRP A 84 -5.45 -2.20 5.30
C TRP A 84 -6.84 -2.28 5.91
N GLN A 85 -7.32 -1.14 6.41
CA GLN A 85 -8.53 -1.08 7.22
C GLN A 85 -9.65 -0.30 6.52
N ILE A 86 -9.70 -0.42 5.20
CA ILE A 86 -10.73 0.20 4.38
C ILE A 86 -11.75 -0.87 4.01
N THR A 87 -13.01 -0.64 4.37
CA THR A 87 -14.10 -1.58 4.14
C THR A 87 -14.54 -1.60 2.68
N SER A 88 -15.49 -2.50 2.36
CA SER A 88 -16.05 -2.59 1.01
C SER A 88 -16.84 -1.34 0.62
N GLU A 89 -17.18 -0.50 1.58
CA GLU A 89 -17.84 0.80 1.35
C GLU A 89 -16.81 1.92 1.20
N TRP A 90 -15.51 1.57 1.15
CA TRP A 90 -14.39 2.51 1.03
C TRP A 90 -14.33 3.49 2.19
N LYS A 91 -14.58 2.97 3.39
CA LYS A 91 -14.49 3.72 4.64
C LYS A 91 -13.53 3.04 5.60
N TYR A 92 -12.82 3.84 6.37
CA TYR A 92 -11.94 3.33 7.42
C TYR A 92 -12.79 2.74 8.57
N ASP A 93 -12.38 1.56 9.04
CA ASP A 93 -12.97 0.92 10.21
C ASP A 93 -11.85 0.27 11.03
N ALA A 94 -11.66 0.75 12.26
CA ALA A 94 -10.58 0.28 13.12
C ALA A 94 -10.69 -1.21 13.49
N ASP A 95 -11.90 -1.77 13.42
CA ASP A 95 -12.14 -3.18 13.73
C ASP A 95 -12.01 -4.09 12.50
N PHE A 96 -11.81 -3.51 11.32
CA PHE A 96 -11.68 -4.27 10.07
C PHE A 96 -10.21 -4.26 9.64
N VAL A 97 -9.65 -5.43 9.38
CA VAL A 97 -8.24 -5.56 8.97
C VAL A 97 -8.09 -6.57 7.85
N THR A 98 -7.48 -6.14 6.76
CA THR A 98 -6.82 -7.04 5.82
C THR A 98 -5.34 -6.71 5.84
N GLU A 99 -4.49 -7.56 5.29
CA GLU A 99 -3.05 -7.33 5.34
C GLU A 99 -2.45 -7.08 3.98
N VAL A 100 -1.52 -6.14 3.93
CA VAL A 100 -0.71 -5.85 2.76
C VAL A 100 0.75 -6.10 3.12
N GLU A 101 1.32 -7.14 2.55
CA GLU A 101 2.73 -7.44 2.75
C GLU A 101 3.56 -6.91 1.59
N VAL A 102 4.65 -6.23 1.91
CA VAL A 102 5.59 -5.72 0.91
C VAL A 102 6.97 -6.30 1.22
N THR A 103 7.57 -6.96 0.22
CA THR A 103 8.91 -7.52 0.36
C THR A 103 9.85 -6.85 -0.63
N PHE A 104 11.10 -6.67 -0.21
CA PHE A 104 12.14 -5.99 -0.97
C PHE A 104 13.34 -6.93 -1.08
N THR A 105 13.52 -7.55 -2.23
CA THR A 105 14.54 -8.56 -2.44
C THR A 105 15.63 -8.05 -3.39
N PRO A 106 16.87 -7.88 -2.90
CA PRO A 106 17.98 -7.49 -3.79
C PRO A 106 18.21 -8.52 -4.89
N GLU A 107 18.34 -8.05 -6.14
CA GLU A 107 18.67 -8.89 -7.29
C GLU A 107 19.97 -8.49 -7.95
N GLY A 108 20.61 -7.46 -7.43
CA GLY A 108 21.88 -6.94 -7.93
C GLY A 108 22.29 -5.75 -7.07
N PRO A 109 23.47 -5.16 -7.35
CA PRO A 109 24.00 -4.05 -6.53
C PRO A 109 23.07 -2.83 -6.49
N LYS A 110 22.29 -2.63 -7.55
CA LYS A 110 21.34 -1.49 -7.66
C LYS A 110 20.05 -1.95 -8.29
N THR A 111 19.59 -3.15 -7.93
CA THR A 111 18.35 -3.71 -8.47
C THR A 111 17.62 -4.43 -7.35
N THR A 112 16.35 -4.12 -7.16
CA THR A 112 15.53 -4.72 -6.11
C THR A 112 14.17 -5.10 -6.68
N ARG A 113 13.72 -6.31 -6.34
CA ARG A 113 12.36 -6.76 -6.64
C ARG A 113 11.47 -6.39 -5.47
N VAL A 114 10.40 -5.66 -5.75
CA VAL A 114 9.41 -5.24 -4.75
C VAL A 114 8.11 -5.95 -5.06
N VAL A 115 7.61 -6.72 -4.09
CA VAL A 115 6.38 -7.49 -4.25
C VAL A 115 5.38 -7.02 -3.22
N VAL A 116 4.15 -6.72 -3.68
CA VAL A 116 3.02 -6.40 -2.83
C VAL A 116 2.03 -7.56 -2.90
N GLU A 117 1.61 -8.05 -1.74
CA GLU A 117 0.54 -9.05 -1.63
C GLU A 117 -0.52 -8.52 -0.68
N HIS A 118 -1.72 -8.27 -1.21
CA HIS A 118 -2.88 -7.87 -0.42
C HIS A 118 -3.75 -9.11 -0.22
N ARG A 119 -3.82 -9.57 1.02
CA ARG A 119 -4.44 -10.85 1.39
C ARG A 119 -5.58 -10.65 2.39
N ASP A 120 -6.16 -11.76 2.84
CA ASP A 120 -7.33 -11.77 3.75
C ASP A 120 -8.59 -11.19 3.12
N LEU A 121 -8.69 -11.26 1.80
CA LEU A 121 -9.79 -10.65 1.05
C LEU A 121 -11.14 -11.32 1.33
N HIS A 122 -11.12 -12.56 1.86
CA HIS A 122 -12.33 -13.26 2.29
C HIS A 122 -13.10 -12.46 3.36
N ARG A 123 -12.41 -11.58 4.08
CA ARG A 123 -13.04 -10.73 5.12
C ARG A 123 -14.06 -9.75 4.54
N TYR A 124 -14.01 -9.48 3.23
CA TYR A 124 -15.01 -8.65 2.57
C TYR A 124 -16.33 -9.39 2.30
N GLY A 125 -16.39 -10.69 2.59
CA GLY A 125 -17.63 -11.46 2.43
C GLY A 125 -18.11 -11.46 1.00
N LEU A 126 -19.38 -11.15 0.79
CA LEU A 126 -19.98 -11.15 -0.55
C LEU A 126 -19.37 -10.09 -1.47
N ALA A 127 -18.79 -9.03 -0.92
CA ALA A 127 -18.17 -7.98 -1.70
C ALA A 127 -16.74 -8.33 -2.14
N ALA A 128 -16.18 -9.46 -1.68
CA ALA A 128 -14.77 -9.81 -1.94
C ALA A 128 -14.41 -9.85 -3.42
N PRO A 129 -15.19 -10.47 -4.34
CA PRO A 129 -14.83 -10.49 -5.75
C PRO A 129 -14.72 -9.10 -6.37
N GLU A 130 -15.66 -8.22 -6.06
CA GLU A 130 -15.66 -6.85 -6.60
C GLU A 130 -14.53 -6.02 -6.00
N TYR A 131 -14.29 -6.16 -4.69
CA TYR A 131 -13.20 -5.46 -4.03
C TYR A 131 -11.85 -5.89 -4.60
N ARG A 132 -11.68 -7.20 -4.82
CA ARG A 132 -10.46 -7.73 -5.42
C ARG A 132 -10.22 -7.14 -6.81
N LYS A 133 -11.26 -7.02 -7.61
CA LYS A 133 -11.15 -6.39 -8.94
C LYS A 133 -10.69 -4.94 -8.83
N ALA A 134 -11.22 -4.21 -7.85
CA ALA A 134 -10.87 -2.80 -7.66
C ALA A 134 -9.39 -2.63 -7.30
N ILE A 135 -8.89 -3.42 -6.36
CA ILE A 135 -7.49 -3.31 -5.92
C ILE A 135 -6.50 -3.96 -6.87
N ASP A 136 -6.98 -4.67 -7.88
CA ASP A 136 -6.16 -5.27 -8.95
C ASP A 136 -6.38 -4.60 -10.30
N SER A 137 -7.14 -3.53 -10.34
CA SER A 137 -7.45 -2.81 -11.57
C SER A 137 -6.18 -2.24 -12.22
N PRO A 138 -6.01 -2.36 -13.54
CA PRO A 138 -4.85 -1.79 -14.22
C PRO A 138 -4.82 -0.25 -14.21
N THR A 139 -5.92 0.40 -13.83
CA THR A 139 -6.01 1.86 -13.81
C THR A 139 -6.08 2.44 -12.41
N GLY A 140 -6.02 1.62 -11.37
CA GLY A 140 -6.13 2.12 -9.99
C GLY A 140 -5.69 1.13 -8.94
N GLY A 141 -5.38 -0.11 -9.31
CA GLY A 141 -4.98 -1.15 -8.36
C GLY A 141 -3.49 -1.13 -8.03
N TRP A 142 -3.03 -2.18 -7.35
CA TRP A 142 -1.66 -2.26 -6.87
C TRP A 142 -0.61 -2.18 -7.98
N GLY A 143 -0.88 -2.76 -9.15
CA GLY A 143 0.05 -2.64 -10.28
C GLY A 143 0.24 -1.21 -10.73
N TYR A 144 -0.85 -0.45 -10.79
CA TYR A 144 -0.83 0.97 -11.12
C TYR A 144 -0.06 1.77 -10.05
N ILE A 145 -0.33 1.49 -8.77
CA ILE A 145 0.33 2.16 -7.65
C ILE A 145 1.83 1.87 -7.66
N LEU A 146 2.22 0.60 -7.86
CA LEU A 146 3.64 0.21 -7.94
C LEU A 146 4.35 0.88 -9.12
N GLY A 147 3.65 1.14 -10.22
CA GLY A 147 4.21 1.87 -11.35
C GLY A 147 4.66 3.28 -10.96
N HIS A 148 3.88 3.97 -10.15
CA HIS A 148 4.26 5.28 -9.61
C HIS A 148 5.47 5.19 -8.69
N PHE A 149 5.48 4.19 -7.82
CA PHE A 149 6.62 3.93 -6.93
C PHE A 149 7.89 3.68 -7.74
N ALA A 150 7.81 2.85 -8.76
CA ALA A 150 8.97 2.49 -9.58
C ALA A 150 9.60 3.72 -10.26
N LYS A 151 8.78 4.66 -10.71
CA LYS A 151 9.28 5.90 -11.35
C LYS A 151 10.11 6.72 -10.37
N ILE A 152 9.64 6.86 -9.13
CA ILE A 152 10.36 7.61 -8.11
C ILE A 152 11.63 6.86 -7.69
N ALA A 153 11.55 5.55 -7.56
CA ALA A 153 12.71 4.74 -7.18
C ALA A 153 13.83 4.76 -8.24
N ALA A 154 13.49 5.06 -9.49
CA ALA A 154 14.46 5.14 -10.59
C ALA A 154 15.19 6.48 -10.66
N GLU A 155 14.76 7.48 -9.92
CA GLU A 155 15.38 8.81 -9.90
C GLU A 155 16.73 8.84 -9.17
#